data_37fd30edb07a1a1ea8983c251460c4ac
#
_entry.id   37fd30edb07a1a1ea8983c251460c4ac
#
_cell.length_a   1.000
_cell.length_b   1.000
_cell.length_c   1.000
_cell.angle_alpha   90.00
_cell.angle_beta   90.00
_cell.angle_gamma   90.00
#
_symmetry.space_group_name_H-M   'P 1'
#
loop_
_entity.id
_entity.type
_entity.pdbx_description
1 polymer ?
#
loop_
_entity_poly.entity_id
_entity_poly.type
_entity_poly.pdbx_seq_one_letter_code
_entity_poly.pdbx_strand_id
1 'polypeptide(L)'
;MRYSIEKITTLIGARRIGEAEANVSWLLTDSRSLCFPEETLFFALRSGRNDGHNYIPELYRRGVRNFVVERGRFRLAADTQFERANFLEVVSPLEALQRLAERHRDEFDVPIVGITGSNGKTMVKEWLYQLLSPQKVVTRSPKSYNSQIGVPLSVWLLGEQTEVGLFEAGISQPGEMQALRDIIQPTIGVLTSLGGAHQENFRSMDEKCQEKLSLFHDAKVVAYNSDDNVVSRCMRKSGYRGEKLSWSKEDPQAAMFIKKIERRESISTLYYIYKGKEGTYHLPFIDDASVECSIAAAVVALYLGVTPEELDVRMSQLEPVAMRLEVKEGQHGCTIINDSYNSDINSLDIALDFMSRRPEQQGKSRTLILSDIYQSGMMPQELYHRVMELAVKRRVNKF
;
A
#
# COMPACT_ATOMS: atom_id res chain seq x y z
N MET A 1 -17.07 -7.02 12.31
CA MET A 1 -16.96 -7.98 13.43
C MET A 1 -16.86 -7.26 14.77
N ARG A 2 -17.34 -7.91 15.86
CA ARG A 2 -17.23 -7.37 17.23
C ARG A 2 -16.51 -8.39 18.10
N TYR A 3 -15.49 -7.96 18.82
CA TYR A 3 -14.77 -8.80 19.77
C TYR A 3 -15.03 -8.33 21.19
N SER A 4 -15.29 -9.28 22.11
CA SER A 4 -15.31 -8.92 23.53
C SER A 4 -13.92 -8.52 24.00
N ILE A 5 -13.86 -7.61 24.96
CA ILE A 5 -12.57 -7.16 25.54
C ILE A 5 -11.80 -8.32 26.18
N GLU A 6 -12.50 -9.34 26.67
CA GLU A 6 -11.90 -10.55 27.22
C GLU A 6 -11.20 -11.39 26.14
N LYS A 7 -11.89 -11.60 24.97
CA LYS A 7 -11.27 -12.29 23.83
C LYS A 7 -10.02 -11.54 23.36
N ILE A 8 -10.09 -10.21 23.24
CA ILE A 8 -8.93 -9.39 22.86
C ILE A 8 -7.79 -9.53 23.86
N THR A 9 -8.10 -9.46 25.17
CA THR A 9 -7.11 -9.63 26.25
C THR A 9 -6.32 -10.93 26.08
N THR A 10 -7.04 -12.02 25.79
CA THR A 10 -6.43 -13.34 25.55
C THR A 10 -5.59 -13.36 24.26
N LEU A 11 -6.13 -12.83 23.15
CA LEU A 11 -5.44 -12.82 21.85
C LEU A 11 -4.11 -12.08 21.88
N ILE A 12 -4.05 -10.95 22.60
CA ILE A 12 -2.82 -10.15 22.68
C ILE A 12 -1.93 -10.50 23.88
N GLY A 13 -2.37 -11.42 24.75
CA GLY A 13 -1.64 -11.83 25.95
C GLY A 13 -1.46 -10.70 26.96
N ALA A 14 -2.47 -9.84 27.11
CA ALA A 14 -2.42 -8.70 28.00
C ALA A 14 -2.80 -9.07 29.45
N ARG A 15 -2.27 -8.30 30.42
CA ARG A 15 -2.82 -8.23 31.76
C ARG A 15 -3.92 -7.18 31.78
N ARG A 16 -5.16 -7.58 32.02
CA ARG A 16 -6.29 -6.65 32.11
C ARG A 16 -6.39 -6.03 33.51
N ILE A 17 -6.59 -4.73 33.55
CA ILE A 17 -6.96 -3.93 34.72
C ILE A 17 -8.30 -3.27 34.39
N GLY A 18 -9.29 -3.49 35.24
CA GLY A 18 -10.69 -3.12 35.01
C GLY A 18 -11.55 -4.35 34.66
N GLU A 19 -12.81 -4.29 35.03
CA GLU A 19 -13.76 -5.42 34.92
C GLU A 19 -14.97 -5.09 34.03
N ALA A 20 -15.01 -3.88 33.43
CA ALA A 20 -16.16 -3.46 32.64
C ALA A 20 -16.29 -4.31 31.36
N GLU A 21 -17.45 -4.91 31.15
CA GLU A 21 -17.76 -5.58 29.89
C GLU A 21 -17.75 -4.56 28.74
N ALA A 22 -17.12 -4.94 27.64
CA ALA A 22 -17.05 -4.11 26.45
C ALA A 22 -16.91 -4.96 25.18
N ASN A 23 -17.48 -4.45 24.09
CA ASN A 23 -17.25 -4.97 22.75
C ASN A 23 -16.48 -3.94 21.93
N VAL A 24 -15.52 -4.42 21.18
CA VAL A 24 -14.64 -3.61 20.34
C VAL A 24 -14.90 -3.92 18.87
N SER A 25 -15.15 -2.88 18.10
CA SER A 25 -15.26 -2.91 16.63
C SER A 25 -14.16 -2.09 15.95
N TRP A 26 -13.62 -1.10 16.65
CA TRP A 26 -12.70 -0.12 16.08
C TRP A 26 -11.37 -0.09 16.82
N LEU A 27 -10.27 -0.11 16.07
CA LEU A 27 -8.93 0.11 16.58
C LEU A 27 -8.50 1.56 16.32
N LEU A 28 -7.91 2.20 17.31
CA LEU A 28 -7.48 3.58 17.25
C LEU A 28 -6.03 3.73 17.68
N THR A 29 -5.24 4.45 16.88
CA THR A 29 -3.84 4.79 17.17
C THR A 29 -3.57 6.30 17.14
N ASP A 30 -4.54 7.08 16.59
CA ASP A 30 -4.49 8.53 16.49
C ASP A 30 -5.77 9.15 17.05
N SER A 31 -5.66 9.89 18.15
CA SER A 31 -6.80 10.50 18.86
C SER A 31 -7.68 11.41 17.98
N ARG A 32 -7.12 11.96 16.90
CA ARG A 32 -7.82 12.84 15.96
C ARG A 32 -8.84 12.07 15.09
N SER A 33 -8.65 10.78 14.93
CA SER A 33 -9.48 9.90 14.08
C SER A 33 -10.60 9.20 14.85
N LEU A 34 -10.89 9.60 16.10
CA LEU A 34 -11.92 8.98 16.93
C LEU A 34 -13.34 9.27 16.39
N CYS A 35 -14.08 8.20 16.03
CA CYS A 35 -15.46 8.27 15.54
C CYS A 35 -16.46 7.60 16.48
N PHE A 36 -16.14 6.41 17.01
CA PHE A 36 -17.06 5.58 17.81
C PHE A 36 -16.44 5.25 19.17
N PRO A 37 -16.50 6.17 20.16
CA PRO A 37 -15.76 6.04 21.42
C PRO A 37 -16.03 4.75 22.20
N GLU A 38 -17.30 4.34 22.29
CA GLU A 38 -17.73 3.21 23.13
C GLU A 38 -17.22 1.86 22.62
N GLU A 39 -17.09 1.71 21.30
CA GLU A 39 -16.61 0.48 20.65
C GLU A 39 -15.14 0.54 20.25
N THR A 40 -14.41 1.56 20.71
CA THR A 40 -13.01 1.77 20.34
C THR A 40 -12.05 1.18 21.36
N LEU A 41 -11.02 0.48 20.85
CA LEU A 41 -9.82 0.12 21.59
C LEU A 41 -8.67 1.02 21.12
N PHE A 42 -8.15 1.85 22.02
CA PHE A 42 -7.02 2.72 21.73
C PHE A 42 -5.69 2.06 22.08
N PHE A 43 -4.76 2.08 21.15
CA PHE A 43 -3.38 1.61 21.36
C PHE A 43 -2.47 2.83 21.63
N ALA A 44 -1.93 2.91 22.84
CA ALA A 44 -1.01 3.97 23.25
C ALA A 44 0.39 3.73 22.68
N LEU A 45 0.56 3.98 21.38
CA LEU A 45 1.83 3.79 20.66
C LEU A 45 2.84 4.88 21.04
N ARG A 46 4.13 4.53 20.99
CA ARG A 46 5.24 5.45 21.18
C ARG A 46 6.09 5.58 19.93
N SER A 47 6.56 6.78 19.71
CA SER A 47 7.60 7.11 18.73
C SER A 47 8.67 7.98 19.36
N GLY A 48 9.76 8.29 18.65
CA GLY A 48 10.82 9.15 19.16
C GLY A 48 10.35 10.58 19.52
N ARG A 49 9.19 11.01 19.02
CA ARG A 49 8.68 12.38 19.21
C ARG A 49 7.33 12.44 19.93
N ASN A 50 6.66 11.32 20.14
CA ASN A 50 5.30 11.31 20.69
C ASN A 50 5.04 10.06 21.54
N ASP A 51 4.27 10.24 22.63
CA ASP A 51 3.84 9.16 23.52
C ASP A 51 2.31 9.12 23.57
N GLY A 52 1.72 8.05 23.05
CA GLY A 52 0.27 7.83 22.99
C GLY A 52 -0.41 7.82 24.35
N HIS A 53 0.31 7.46 25.42
CA HIS A 53 -0.23 7.46 26.79
C HIS A 53 -0.71 8.84 27.24
N ASN A 54 -0.12 9.91 26.73
CA ASN A 54 -0.50 11.29 27.05
C ASN A 54 -1.92 11.64 26.58
N TYR A 55 -2.48 10.91 25.60
CA TYR A 55 -3.82 11.18 25.08
C TYR A 55 -4.93 10.40 25.79
N ILE A 56 -4.59 9.48 26.70
CA ILE A 56 -5.58 8.64 27.42
C ILE A 56 -6.58 9.50 28.20
N PRO A 57 -6.19 10.52 28.98
CA PRO A 57 -7.16 11.34 29.74
C PRO A 57 -8.14 12.09 28.82
N GLU A 58 -7.68 12.58 27.68
CA GLU A 58 -8.54 13.24 26.70
C GLU A 58 -9.51 12.24 26.07
N LEU A 59 -9.01 11.10 25.59
CA LEU A 59 -9.82 10.08 24.97
C LEU A 59 -10.86 9.50 25.93
N TYR A 60 -10.51 9.33 27.20
CA TYR A 60 -11.46 8.91 28.24
C TYR A 60 -12.59 9.94 28.41
N ARG A 61 -12.27 11.24 28.47
CA ARG A 61 -13.30 12.32 28.51
C ARG A 61 -14.19 12.32 27.27
N ARG A 62 -13.67 11.89 26.11
CA ARG A 62 -14.40 11.74 24.85
C ARG A 62 -15.19 10.41 24.75
N GLY A 63 -15.20 9.59 25.82
CA GLY A 63 -16.02 8.37 25.89
C GLY A 63 -15.30 7.06 25.62
N VAL A 64 -14.02 7.06 25.26
CA VAL A 64 -13.25 5.81 25.11
C VAL A 64 -13.06 5.16 26.48
N ARG A 65 -13.23 3.83 26.53
CA ARG A 65 -13.15 3.04 27.77
C ARG A 65 -12.16 1.90 27.69
N ASN A 66 -11.56 1.61 26.53
CA ASN A 66 -10.66 0.48 26.38
C ASN A 66 -9.32 0.98 25.81
N PHE A 67 -8.23 0.65 26.52
CA PHE A 67 -6.89 1.15 26.26
C PHE A 67 -5.87 0.03 26.31
N VAL A 68 -4.99 -0.07 25.30
CA VAL A 68 -3.79 -0.90 25.35
C VAL A 68 -2.61 0.00 25.74
N VAL A 69 -1.92 -0.36 26.81
CA VAL A 69 -0.86 0.44 27.42
C VAL A 69 0.42 -0.36 27.61
N GLU A 70 1.57 0.32 27.57
CA GLU A 70 2.86 -0.30 27.87
C GLU A 70 3.00 -0.55 29.38
N ARG A 71 3.39 -1.75 29.75
CA ARG A 71 3.55 -2.15 31.16
C ARG A 71 4.47 -1.24 31.94
N GLY A 72 3.99 -0.77 33.09
CA GLY A 72 4.73 0.11 34.00
C GLY A 72 4.83 1.58 33.56
N ARG A 73 4.29 1.95 32.41
CA ARG A 73 4.28 3.32 31.90
C ARG A 73 3.05 4.12 32.33
N PHE A 74 1.90 3.52 32.23
CA PHE A 74 0.66 4.14 32.66
C PHE A 74 0.37 3.70 34.09
N ARG A 75 0.52 4.63 35.05
CA ARG A 75 0.10 4.39 36.42
C ARG A 75 -1.32 4.91 36.57
N LEU A 76 -2.25 4.01 36.82
CA LEU A 76 -3.54 4.38 37.37
C LEU A 76 -3.21 5.03 38.74
N ALA A 77 -3.23 6.35 38.80
CA ALA A 77 -3.24 7.04 40.08
C ALA A 77 -4.43 6.49 40.88
N ALA A 78 -4.28 6.41 42.21
CA ALA A 78 -5.33 5.90 43.10
C ALA A 78 -6.64 6.72 43.04
N ASP A 79 -6.68 7.78 42.28
CA ASP A 79 -7.86 8.59 42.00
C ASP A 79 -8.78 7.92 40.97
N THR A 80 -10.04 7.85 41.31
CA THR A 80 -11.21 7.33 40.60
C THR A 80 -11.45 7.91 39.19
N GLN A 81 -10.44 8.43 38.52
CA GLN A 81 -10.55 9.21 37.29
C GLN A 81 -10.96 8.36 36.06
N PHE A 82 -10.84 7.02 36.13
CA PHE A 82 -11.06 6.13 34.99
C PHE A 82 -12.11 5.04 35.29
N GLU A 83 -13.24 5.44 35.85
CA GLU A 83 -14.33 4.54 36.14
C GLU A 83 -14.78 3.78 34.89
N ARG A 84 -15.06 2.47 35.03
CA ARG A 84 -15.50 1.60 33.94
C ARG A 84 -14.55 1.51 32.74
N ALA A 85 -13.29 1.89 32.89
CA ALA A 85 -12.29 1.73 31.86
C ALA A 85 -11.54 0.40 32.01
N ASN A 86 -11.15 -0.18 30.88
CA ASN A 86 -10.26 -1.33 30.79
C ASN A 86 -8.89 -0.89 30.29
N PHE A 87 -7.85 -1.29 31.02
CA PHE A 87 -6.47 -1.12 30.58
C PHE A 87 -5.85 -2.49 30.33
N LEU A 88 -5.42 -2.74 29.13
CA LEU A 88 -4.75 -3.95 28.69
C LEU A 88 -3.24 -3.69 28.70
N GLU A 89 -2.57 -4.10 29.75
CA GLU A 89 -1.11 -3.93 29.88
C GLU A 89 -0.36 -4.99 29.06
N VAL A 90 0.50 -4.52 28.17
CA VAL A 90 1.34 -5.34 27.30
C VAL A 90 2.80 -4.85 27.35
N VAL A 91 3.73 -5.65 26.86
CA VAL A 91 5.15 -5.26 26.73
C VAL A 91 5.30 -4.19 25.65
N SER A 92 4.66 -4.40 24.50
CA SER A 92 4.70 -3.50 23.35
C SER A 92 3.29 -3.32 22.78
N PRO A 93 2.70 -2.12 22.87
CA PRO A 93 1.41 -1.85 22.24
C PRO A 93 1.41 -2.05 20.71
N LEU A 94 2.55 -1.82 20.03
CA LEU A 94 2.68 -2.09 18.59
C LEU A 94 2.60 -3.59 18.29
N GLU A 95 3.37 -4.41 18.98
CA GLU A 95 3.31 -5.87 18.80
C GLU A 95 1.93 -6.43 19.17
N ALA A 96 1.26 -5.85 20.18
CA ALA A 96 -0.09 -6.22 20.55
C ALA A 96 -1.09 -5.91 19.43
N LEU A 97 -0.97 -4.73 18.78
CA LEU A 97 -1.77 -4.36 17.61
C LEU A 97 -1.53 -5.33 16.45
N GLN A 98 -0.29 -5.65 16.16
CA GLN A 98 0.11 -6.58 15.09
C GLN A 98 -0.43 -7.98 15.36
N ARG A 99 -0.25 -8.51 16.57
CA ARG A 99 -0.78 -9.81 16.99
C ARG A 99 -2.31 -9.88 16.93
N LEU A 100 -2.99 -8.81 17.34
CA LEU A 100 -4.45 -8.77 17.25
C LEU A 100 -4.92 -8.86 15.79
N ALA A 101 -4.28 -8.12 14.90
CA ALA A 101 -4.60 -8.15 13.47
C ALA A 101 -4.25 -9.49 12.81
N GLU A 102 -3.12 -10.12 13.18
CA GLU A 102 -2.75 -11.47 12.75
C GLU A 102 -3.84 -12.48 13.15
N ARG A 103 -4.27 -12.48 14.43
CA ARG A 103 -5.32 -13.38 14.91
C ARG A 103 -6.68 -13.11 14.30
N HIS A 104 -6.98 -11.87 13.99
CA HIS A 104 -8.17 -11.52 13.23
C HIS A 104 -8.09 -12.05 11.80
N ARG A 105 -6.93 -11.93 11.14
CA ARG A 105 -6.70 -12.46 9.80
C ARG A 105 -6.91 -13.98 9.71
N ASP A 106 -6.49 -14.73 10.75
CA ASP A 106 -6.63 -16.19 10.82
C ASP A 106 -8.10 -16.66 10.73
N GLU A 107 -9.07 -15.80 10.99
CA GLU A 107 -10.50 -16.13 10.94
C GLU A 107 -11.09 -16.12 9.51
N PHE A 108 -10.29 -15.74 8.48
CA PHE A 108 -10.78 -15.59 7.11
C PHE A 108 -10.02 -16.49 6.11
N ASP A 109 -10.75 -17.36 5.42
CA ASP A 109 -10.22 -18.18 4.32
C ASP A 109 -10.68 -17.61 2.96
N VAL A 110 -10.22 -16.40 2.66
CA VAL A 110 -10.49 -15.69 1.41
C VAL A 110 -9.19 -15.35 0.68
N PRO A 111 -9.21 -15.18 -0.65
CA PRO A 111 -8.05 -14.69 -1.37
C PRO A 111 -7.57 -13.35 -0.83
N ILE A 112 -6.30 -13.28 -0.44
CA ILE A 112 -5.65 -12.05 0.00
C ILE A 112 -4.52 -11.70 -0.95
N VAL A 113 -4.63 -10.53 -1.55
CA VAL A 113 -3.61 -9.96 -2.42
C VAL A 113 -2.70 -9.07 -1.59
N GLY A 114 -1.46 -9.50 -1.38
CA GLY A 114 -0.41 -8.68 -0.78
C GLY A 114 0.36 -7.93 -1.86
N ILE A 115 0.45 -6.62 -1.75
CA ILE A 115 1.04 -5.76 -2.78
C ILE A 115 2.25 -5.05 -2.20
N THR A 116 3.44 -5.28 -2.77
CA THR A 116 4.65 -4.55 -2.40
C THR A 116 5.42 -4.06 -3.63
N GLY A 117 6.41 -3.25 -3.42
CA GLY A 117 7.23 -2.61 -4.44
C GLY A 117 7.75 -1.26 -3.98
N SER A 118 8.54 -0.59 -4.77
CA SER A 118 8.97 0.80 -4.49
C SER A 118 7.85 1.77 -4.85
N ASN A 119 7.40 1.76 -6.09
CA ASN A 119 6.33 2.61 -6.61
C ASN A 119 5.15 1.78 -7.16
N GLY A 120 3.99 2.39 -7.38
CA GLY A 120 2.83 1.75 -7.99
C GLY A 120 1.91 0.94 -7.07
N LYS A 121 2.31 0.65 -5.82
CA LYS A 121 1.49 -0.15 -4.87
C LYS A 121 0.05 0.33 -4.74
N THR A 122 -0.13 1.60 -4.43
CA THR A 122 -1.46 2.21 -4.24
C THR A 122 -2.25 2.23 -5.55
N MET A 123 -1.61 2.52 -6.68
CA MET A 123 -2.27 2.48 -7.99
C MET A 123 -2.79 1.08 -8.30
N VAL A 124 -1.94 0.06 -8.20
CA VAL A 124 -2.33 -1.34 -8.44
C VAL A 124 -3.45 -1.77 -7.49
N LYS A 125 -3.37 -1.41 -6.20
CA LYS A 125 -4.42 -1.71 -5.23
C LYS A 125 -5.76 -1.05 -5.58
N GLU A 126 -5.76 0.25 -5.88
CA GLU A 126 -6.99 0.98 -6.20
C GLU A 126 -7.60 0.52 -7.53
N TRP A 127 -6.77 0.22 -8.52
CA TRP A 127 -7.25 -0.30 -9.79
C TRP A 127 -7.75 -1.75 -9.67
N LEU A 128 -7.06 -2.61 -8.92
CA LEU A 128 -7.61 -3.93 -8.59
C LEU A 128 -8.96 -3.83 -7.88
N TYR A 129 -9.11 -2.87 -6.97
CA TYR A 129 -10.41 -2.63 -6.35
C TYR A 129 -11.48 -2.26 -7.39
N GLN A 130 -11.19 -1.31 -8.30
CA GLN A 130 -12.13 -0.91 -9.34
C GLN A 130 -12.46 -2.07 -10.29
N LEU A 131 -11.50 -2.93 -10.61
CA LEU A 131 -11.70 -4.09 -11.48
C LEU A 131 -12.52 -5.22 -10.83
N LEU A 132 -12.42 -5.40 -9.51
CA LEU A 132 -13.01 -6.52 -8.80
C LEU A 132 -14.35 -6.18 -8.13
N SER A 133 -14.51 -4.94 -7.63
CA SER A 133 -15.69 -4.52 -6.85
C SER A 133 -17.04 -4.62 -7.59
N PRO A 134 -17.12 -4.60 -8.94
CA PRO A 134 -18.39 -4.83 -9.61
C PRO A 134 -18.98 -6.23 -9.40
N GLN A 135 -18.17 -7.22 -9.01
CA GLN A 135 -18.61 -8.61 -8.86
C GLN A 135 -18.20 -9.27 -7.54
N LYS A 136 -17.42 -8.57 -6.68
CA LYS A 136 -16.90 -9.12 -5.42
C LYS A 136 -16.96 -8.08 -4.31
N VAL A 137 -17.20 -8.52 -3.09
CA VAL A 137 -17.03 -7.68 -1.91
C VAL A 137 -15.55 -7.61 -1.55
N VAL A 138 -14.94 -6.47 -1.82
CA VAL A 138 -13.49 -6.26 -1.68
C VAL A 138 -13.18 -5.40 -0.47
N THR A 139 -12.38 -5.92 0.46
CA THR A 139 -11.78 -5.15 1.55
C THR A 139 -10.36 -4.74 1.16
N ARG A 140 -10.02 -3.46 1.33
CA ARG A 140 -8.67 -2.95 0.98
C ARG A 140 -8.07 -2.02 2.01
N SER A 141 -6.74 -1.88 1.97
CA SER A 141 -6.04 -0.85 2.74
C SER A 141 -6.61 0.54 2.44
N PRO A 142 -7.03 1.31 3.45
CA PRO A 142 -7.41 2.71 3.26
C PRO A 142 -6.20 3.53 2.82
N LYS A 143 -6.37 4.41 1.84
CA LYS A 143 -5.28 5.27 1.34
C LYS A 143 -4.02 4.42 1.05
N SER A 144 -2.86 4.79 1.62
CA SER A 144 -1.61 4.03 1.52
C SER A 144 -1.18 3.50 2.90
N TYR A 145 -2.11 2.89 3.65
CA TYR A 145 -1.83 2.25 4.95
C TYR A 145 -1.02 0.97 4.74
N ASN A 146 0.30 1.12 4.61
CA ASN A 146 1.23 0.05 4.26
C ASN A 146 2.37 -0.16 5.27
N SER A 147 2.38 0.59 6.39
CA SER A 147 3.41 0.55 7.43
C SER A 147 3.10 -0.48 8.52
N GLN A 148 4.02 -0.62 9.49
CA GLN A 148 3.88 -1.48 10.68
C GLN A 148 2.62 -1.19 11.52
N ILE A 149 2.04 0.01 11.39
CA ILE A 149 0.79 0.42 12.04
C ILE A 149 -0.38 0.35 11.05
N GLY A 150 -0.17 0.80 9.81
CA GLY A 150 -1.23 0.90 8.80
C GLY A 150 -1.74 -0.47 8.35
N VAL A 151 -0.86 -1.47 8.23
CA VAL A 151 -1.26 -2.83 7.82
C VAL A 151 -2.18 -3.49 8.84
N PRO A 152 -1.87 -3.53 10.15
CA PRO A 152 -2.79 -4.06 11.15
C PRO A 152 -4.18 -3.40 11.11
N LEU A 153 -4.22 -2.07 11.01
CA LEU A 153 -5.48 -1.32 10.92
C LEU A 153 -6.26 -1.65 9.63
N SER A 154 -5.56 -1.95 8.53
CA SER A 154 -6.18 -2.35 7.27
C SER A 154 -6.76 -3.75 7.32
N VAL A 155 -5.99 -4.71 7.85
CA VAL A 155 -6.41 -6.11 7.98
C VAL A 155 -7.60 -6.24 8.94
N TRP A 156 -7.67 -5.41 9.98
CA TRP A 156 -8.82 -5.36 10.89
C TRP A 156 -10.15 -5.02 10.21
N LEU A 157 -10.13 -4.46 9.01
CA LEU A 157 -11.33 -4.17 8.22
C LEU A 157 -11.94 -5.40 7.55
N LEU A 158 -11.27 -6.56 7.56
CA LEU A 158 -11.86 -7.80 7.07
C LEU A 158 -13.14 -8.11 7.84
N GLY A 159 -14.15 -8.56 7.14
CA GLY A 159 -15.45 -8.91 7.70
C GLY A 159 -16.05 -10.13 7.03
N GLU A 160 -17.12 -10.66 7.58
CA GLU A 160 -17.80 -11.90 7.14
C GLU A 160 -18.22 -11.86 5.66
N GLN A 161 -18.47 -10.66 5.13
CA GLN A 161 -18.88 -10.48 3.73
C GLN A 161 -17.68 -10.31 2.77
N THR A 162 -16.46 -10.19 3.28
CA THR A 162 -15.29 -10.01 2.43
C THR A 162 -15.05 -11.26 1.58
N GLU A 163 -14.95 -11.07 0.27
CA GLU A 163 -14.62 -12.13 -0.68
C GLU A 163 -13.17 -12.03 -1.17
N VAL A 164 -12.57 -10.84 -1.13
CA VAL A 164 -11.17 -10.59 -1.51
C VAL A 164 -10.58 -9.48 -0.62
N GLY A 165 -9.37 -9.69 -0.11
CA GLY A 165 -8.60 -8.64 0.58
C GLY A 165 -7.47 -8.11 -0.29
N LEU A 166 -7.26 -6.78 -0.31
CA LEU A 166 -6.18 -6.12 -1.03
C LEU A 166 -5.36 -5.28 -0.04
N PHE A 167 -4.15 -5.72 0.30
CA PHE A 167 -3.33 -5.04 1.31
C PHE A 167 -1.96 -4.65 0.77
N GLU A 168 -1.59 -3.40 1.01
CA GLU A 168 -0.26 -2.89 0.70
C GLU A 168 0.73 -3.20 1.82
N ALA A 169 1.96 -3.59 1.47
CA ALA A 169 3.08 -3.73 2.39
C ALA A 169 4.25 -2.85 1.95
N GLY A 170 4.62 -1.91 2.79
CA GLY A 170 5.74 -0.99 2.61
C GLY A 170 6.77 -1.17 3.72
N ILE A 171 8.04 -1.15 3.34
CA ILE A 171 9.17 -1.23 4.27
C ILE A 171 10.14 -0.10 4.03
N SER A 172 10.79 0.34 5.08
CA SER A 172 11.88 1.32 5.07
C SER A 172 13.22 0.71 5.47
N GLN A 173 13.21 -0.42 6.20
CA GLN A 173 14.41 -1.08 6.71
C GLN A 173 14.34 -2.59 6.50
N PRO A 174 15.50 -3.29 6.47
CA PRO A 174 15.55 -4.75 6.51
C PRO A 174 14.89 -5.33 7.76
N GLY A 175 14.22 -6.48 7.62
CA GLY A 175 13.55 -7.20 8.71
C GLY A 175 12.12 -6.74 8.99
N GLU A 176 11.64 -5.66 8.38
CA GLU A 176 10.28 -5.16 8.59
C GLU A 176 9.20 -6.00 7.88
N MET A 177 9.56 -6.66 6.77
CA MET A 177 8.57 -7.35 5.95
C MET A 177 8.00 -8.60 6.60
N GLN A 178 8.75 -9.25 7.47
CA GLN A 178 8.28 -10.46 8.14
C GLN A 178 7.02 -10.19 8.99
N ALA A 179 7.03 -9.14 9.81
CA ALA A 179 5.86 -8.78 10.61
C ALA A 179 4.63 -8.47 9.72
N LEU A 180 4.84 -7.79 8.58
CA LEU A 180 3.76 -7.51 7.64
C LEU A 180 3.24 -8.78 6.95
N ARG A 181 4.13 -9.72 6.60
CA ARG A 181 3.76 -11.03 6.06
C ARG A 181 2.89 -11.81 7.03
N ASP A 182 3.29 -11.87 8.29
CA ASP A 182 2.61 -12.65 9.33
C ASP A 182 1.20 -12.08 9.60
N ILE A 183 1.00 -10.77 9.41
CA ILE A 183 -0.30 -10.10 9.52
C ILE A 183 -1.16 -10.28 8.25
N ILE A 184 -0.60 -10.06 7.06
CA ILE A 184 -1.35 -10.08 5.80
C ILE A 184 -1.65 -11.51 5.36
N GLN A 185 -0.68 -12.42 5.51
CA GLN A 185 -0.74 -13.81 5.05
C GLN A 185 -1.27 -13.89 3.61
N PRO A 186 -0.56 -13.29 2.63
CA PRO A 186 -1.08 -13.19 1.27
C PRO A 186 -1.13 -14.56 0.60
N THR A 187 -2.25 -14.85 -0.06
CA THR A 187 -2.38 -16.01 -0.96
C THR A 187 -1.94 -15.67 -2.38
N ILE A 188 -1.99 -14.39 -2.73
CA ILE A 188 -1.58 -13.83 -4.01
C ILE A 188 -0.60 -12.70 -3.73
N GLY A 189 0.59 -12.75 -4.32
CA GLY A 189 1.59 -11.71 -4.24
C GLY A 189 1.59 -10.82 -5.47
N VAL A 190 1.84 -9.53 -5.30
CA VAL A 190 2.09 -8.59 -6.41
C VAL A 190 3.33 -7.77 -6.08
N LEU A 191 4.37 -7.95 -6.87
CA LEU A 191 5.54 -7.08 -6.87
C LEU A 191 5.40 -6.06 -7.99
N THR A 192 5.20 -4.80 -7.64
CA THR A 192 4.98 -3.72 -8.62
C THR A 192 6.29 -3.34 -9.31
N SER A 193 7.03 -2.40 -8.79
CA SER A 193 8.30 -1.97 -9.35
C SER A 193 9.39 -1.93 -8.28
N LEU A 194 10.65 -2.04 -8.68
CA LEU A 194 11.80 -1.76 -7.84
C LEU A 194 12.40 -0.40 -8.22
N GLY A 195 12.70 0.41 -7.23
CA GLY A 195 13.29 1.73 -7.43
C GLY A 195 14.08 2.21 -6.22
N GLY A 196 14.63 3.43 -6.29
CA GLY A 196 15.55 4.00 -5.31
C GLY A 196 14.95 4.40 -3.96
N ALA A 197 13.62 4.38 -3.77
CA ALA A 197 12.99 4.75 -2.50
C ALA A 197 13.56 3.96 -1.32
N HIS A 198 13.99 4.63 -0.23
CA HIS A 198 14.62 4.04 0.97
C HIS A 198 15.88 3.20 0.69
N GLN A 199 16.58 3.45 -0.42
CA GLN A 199 17.77 2.67 -0.80
C GLN A 199 18.92 2.78 0.20
N GLU A 200 19.04 3.89 0.90
CA GLU A 200 20.08 4.12 1.92
C GLU A 200 20.09 3.07 3.04
N ASN A 201 18.96 2.44 3.31
CA ASN A 201 18.78 1.46 4.37
C ASN A 201 19.10 0.02 3.91
N PHE A 202 19.41 -0.18 2.62
CA PHE A 202 19.70 -1.49 2.04
C PHE A 202 21.08 -1.48 1.36
N ARG A 203 21.85 -2.55 1.54
CA ARG A 203 23.19 -2.70 0.96
C ARG A 203 23.18 -2.80 -0.57
N SER A 204 22.08 -3.31 -1.13
CA SER A 204 21.92 -3.48 -2.56
C SER A 204 20.44 -3.56 -2.98
N MET A 205 20.20 -3.39 -4.29
CA MET A 205 18.87 -3.63 -4.86
C MET A 205 18.43 -5.10 -4.73
N ASP A 206 19.37 -6.04 -4.78
CA ASP A 206 19.09 -7.46 -4.57
C ASP A 206 18.59 -7.74 -3.14
N GLU A 207 19.24 -7.18 -2.11
CA GLU A 207 18.81 -7.30 -0.72
C GLU A 207 17.40 -6.73 -0.53
N LYS A 208 17.16 -5.52 -1.03
CA LYS A 208 15.85 -4.88 -0.98
C LYS A 208 14.76 -5.68 -1.71
N CYS A 209 15.11 -6.25 -2.84
CA CYS A 209 14.20 -7.11 -3.59
C CYS A 209 13.88 -8.39 -2.81
N GLN A 210 14.88 -9.05 -2.22
CA GLN A 210 14.68 -10.25 -1.41
C GLN A 210 13.82 -9.95 -0.17
N GLU A 211 14.07 -8.84 0.50
CA GLU A 211 13.23 -8.39 1.63
C GLU A 211 11.77 -8.23 1.21
N LYS A 212 11.51 -7.58 0.06
CA LYS A 212 10.14 -7.43 -0.47
C LYS A 212 9.53 -8.77 -0.86
N LEU A 213 10.28 -9.66 -1.48
CA LEU A 213 9.82 -11.00 -1.88
C LEU A 213 9.50 -11.89 -0.67
N SER A 214 10.08 -11.64 0.50
CA SER A 214 9.77 -12.40 1.71
C SER A 214 8.30 -12.28 2.15
N LEU A 215 7.59 -11.22 1.72
CA LEU A 215 6.14 -11.10 1.88
C LEU A 215 5.38 -12.31 1.26
N PHE A 216 5.92 -12.87 0.19
CA PHE A 216 5.24 -13.87 -0.62
C PHE A 216 5.71 -15.31 -0.35
N HIS A 217 6.42 -15.53 0.75
CA HIS A 217 7.01 -16.83 1.06
C HIS A 217 5.99 -17.98 0.97
N ASP A 218 4.79 -17.76 1.49
CA ASP A 218 3.72 -18.75 1.56
C ASP A 218 2.58 -18.48 0.55
N ALA A 219 2.74 -17.50 -0.34
CA ALA A 219 1.75 -17.19 -1.35
C ALA A 219 1.63 -18.32 -2.39
N LYS A 220 0.41 -18.60 -2.85
CA LYS A 220 0.14 -19.61 -3.87
C LYS A 220 0.64 -19.16 -5.25
N VAL A 221 0.55 -17.86 -5.52
CA VAL A 221 0.93 -17.25 -6.79
C VAL A 221 1.56 -15.87 -6.58
N VAL A 222 2.53 -15.48 -7.43
CA VAL A 222 3.16 -14.15 -7.41
C VAL A 222 3.16 -13.54 -8.80
N ALA A 223 2.54 -12.36 -8.92
CA ALA A 223 2.55 -11.53 -10.12
C ALA A 223 3.74 -10.55 -10.08
N TYR A 224 4.51 -10.47 -11.17
CA TYR A 224 5.68 -9.60 -11.28
C TYR A 224 6.08 -9.34 -12.74
N ASN A 225 6.82 -8.25 -12.96
CA ASN A 225 7.45 -7.95 -14.25
C ASN A 225 8.71 -8.80 -14.43
N SER A 226 8.73 -9.68 -15.44
CA SER A 226 9.90 -10.51 -15.75
C SER A 226 10.93 -9.82 -16.64
N ASP A 227 10.63 -8.66 -17.21
CA ASP A 227 11.59 -7.85 -17.96
C ASP A 227 12.55 -7.12 -17.02
N ASP A 228 12.17 -6.93 -15.74
CA ASP A 228 13.10 -6.39 -14.74
C ASP A 228 14.14 -7.45 -14.35
N ASN A 229 15.39 -7.21 -14.75
CA ASN A 229 16.51 -8.13 -14.53
C ASN A 229 16.78 -8.39 -13.04
N VAL A 230 16.58 -7.38 -12.16
CA VAL A 230 16.77 -7.55 -10.71
C VAL A 230 15.68 -8.43 -10.14
N VAL A 231 14.42 -8.13 -10.46
CA VAL A 231 13.27 -8.91 -10.03
C VAL A 231 13.39 -10.36 -10.49
N SER A 232 13.66 -10.59 -11.78
CA SER A 232 13.80 -11.94 -12.36
C SER A 232 14.93 -12.74 -11.72
N ARG A 233 16.08 -12.10 -11.47
CA ARG A 233 17.21 -12.72 -10.76
C ARG A 233 16.83 -13.07 -9.31
N CYS A 234 16.17 -12.16 -8.60
CA CYS A 234 15.76 -12.36 -7.22
C CYS A 234 14.68 -13.42 -7.10
N MET A 235 13.69 -13.47 -8.01
CA MET A 235 12.69 -14.51 -8.08
C MET A 235 13.29 -15.91 -8.30
N ARG A 236 14.34 -16.03 -9.12
CA ARG A 236 15.08 -17.30 -9.27
C ARG A 236 15.82 -17.70 -8.00
N LYS A 237 16.42 -16.73 -7.30
CA LYS A 237 17.20 -16.96 -6.07
C LYS A 237 16.33 -17.17 -4.81
N SER A 238 15.10 -16.68 -4.79
CA SER A 238 14.24 -16.72 -3.60
C SER A 238 13.79 -18.13 -3.20
N GLY A 239 13.95 -19.13 -4.07
CA GLY A 239 13.44 -20.48 -3.84
C GLY A 239 11.91 -20.58 -3.86
N TYR A 240 11.21 -19.53 -4.29
CA TYR A 240 9.75 -19.53 -4.39
C TYR A 240 9.23 -20.66 -5.27
N ARG A 241 8.32 -21.48 -4.73
CA ARG A 241 7.82 -22.72 -5.36
C ARG A 241 6.38 -22.61 -5.89
N GLY A 242 5.68 -21.50 -5.58
CA GLY A 242 4.32 -21.27 -6.07
C GLY A 242 4.26 -20.93 -7.56
N GLU A 243 3.05 -20.70 -8.06
CA GLU A 243 2.79 -20.29 -9.45
C GLU A 243 3.42 -18.90 -9.70
N LYS A 244 4.14 -18.76 -10.81
CA LYS A 244 4.71 -17.49 -11.25
C LYS A 244 3.81 -16.88 -12.30
N LEU A 245 3.09 -15.84 -11.94
CA LEU A 245 2.21 -15.08 -12.82
C LEU A 245 3.00 -13.89 -13.41
N SER A 246 4.08 -14.22 -14.16
CA SER A 246 4.92 -13.20 -14.78
C SER A 246 4.21 -12.47 -15.91
N TRP A 247 4.49 -11.18 -16.06
CA TRP A 247 4.15 -10.47 -17.28
C TRP A 247 5.41 -9.90 -17.94
N SER A 248 5.37 -9.77 -19.27
CA SER A 248 6.51 -9.31 -20.07
C SER A 248 6.05 -8.62 -21.34
N LYS A 249 6.85 -7.66 -21.78
CA LYS A 249 6.77 -7.03 -23.13
C LYS A 249 7.76 -7.69 -24.11
N GLU A 250 8.68 -8.54 -23.59
CA GLU A 250 9.79 -9.12 -24.35
C GLU A 250 9.69 -10.63 -24.47
N ASP A 251 9.26 -11.34 -23.41
CA ASP A 251 9.20 -12.80 -23.35
C ASP A 251 7.79 -13.34 -23.65
N PRO A 252 7.58 -13.98 -24.83
CA PRO A 252 6.30 -14.61 -25.18
C PRO A 252 5.89 -15.80 -24.28
N GLN A 253 6.80 -16.33 -23.46
CA GLN A 253 6.52 -17.42 -22.53
C GLN A 253 6.00 -16.93 -21.18
N ALA A 254 5.97 -15.61 -20.93
CA ALA A 254 5.37 -15.05 -19.74
C ALA A 254 3.88 -15.44 -19.62
N ALA A 255 3.37 -15.55 -18.39
CA ALA A 255 1.97 -15.88 -18.16
C ALA A 255 1.03 -14.85 -18.83
N MET A 256 1.45 -13.58 -18.89
CA MET A 256 0.83 -12.55 -19.70
C MET A 256 1.89 -11.85 -20.57
N PHE A 257 1.82 -12.06 -21.87
CA PHE A 257 2.71 -11.43 -22.84
C PHE A 257 2.03 -10.23 -23.48
N ILE A 258 2.65 -9.07 -23.41
CA ILE A 258 2.17 -7.83 -24.05
C ILE A 258 2.77 -7.73 -25.45
N LYS A 259 1.96 -8.10 -26.46
CA LYS A 259 2.38 -8.12 -27.87
C LYS A 259 2.65 -6.73 -28.42
N LYS A 260 1.83 -5.74 -28.02
CA LYS A 260 1.86 -4.39 -28.56
C LYS A 260 1.17 -3.41 -27.63
N ILE A 261 1.66 -2.20 -27.60
CA ILE A 261 1.03 -1.05 -26.93
C ILE A 261 0.89 0.08 -27.97
N GLU A 262 -0.33 0.47 -28.26
CA GLU A 262 -0.63 1.63 -29.10
C GLU A 262 -1.10 2.79 -28.22
N ARG A 263 -0.57 3.98 -28.46
CA ARG A 263 -0.98 5.20 -27.76
C ARG A 263 -1.56 6.17 -28.75
N ARG A 264 -2.79 6.60 -28.52
CA ARG A 264 -3.49 7.60 -29.34
C ARG A 264 -4.17 8.62 -28.42
N GLU A 265 -3.87 9.89 -28.62
CA GLU A 265 -4.40 10.98 -27.80
C GLU A 265 -4.20 10.73 -26.29
N SER A 266 -5.24 10.34 -25.57
CA SER A 266 -5.23 10.08 -24.13
C SER A 266 -5.43 8.59 -23.76
N ILE A 267 -5.44 7.68 -24.76
CA ILE A 267 -5.76 6.27 -24.57
C ILE A 267 -4.56 5.40 -24.97
N SER A 268 -4.23 4.43 -24.15
CA SER A 268 -3.35 3.31 -24.49
C SER A 268 -4.18 2.08 -24.79
N THR A 269 -3.93 1.41 -25.90
CA THR A 269 -4.52 0.12 -26.25
C THR A 269 -3.44 -0.95 -26.09
N LEU A 270 -3.69 -1.94 -25.23
CA LEU A 270 -2.76 -3.04 -24.98
C LEU A 270 -3.31 -4.32 -25.58
N TYR A 271 -2.50 -4.95 -26.44
CA TYR A 271 -2.76 -6.27 -27.02
C TYR A 271 -1.92 -7.29 -26.28
N TYR A 272 -2.57 -8.31 -25.72
CA TYR A 272 -1.89 -9.29 -24.87
C TYR A 272 -2.26 -10.73 -25.20
N ILE A 273 -1.42 -11.65 -24.74
CA ILE A 273 -1.74 -13.08 -24.66
C ILE A 273 -1.69 -13.46 -23.18
N TYR A 274 -2.76 -14.03 -22.66
CA TYR A 274 -2.84 -14.56 -21.30
C TYR A 274 -3.21 -16.03 -21.33
N LYS A 275 -2.31 -16.89 -20.83
CA LYS A 275 -2.49 -18.36 -20.83
C LYS A 275 -2.91 -18.88 -22.21
N GLY A 276 -2.27 -18.39 -23.28
CA GLY A 276 -2.47 -18.80 -24.66
C GLY A 276 -3.70 -18.19 -25.37
N LYS A 277 -4.46 -17.35 -24.71
CA LYS A 277 -5.61 -16.63 -25.29
C LYS A 277 -5.27 -15.17 -25.55
N GLU A 278 -5.57 -14.70 -26.76
CA GLU A 278 -5.43 -13.28 -27.12
C GLU A 278 -6.52 -12.43 -26.47
N GLY A 279 -6.15 -11.23 -26.08
CA GLY A 279 -7.05 -10.23 -25.54
C GLY A 279 -6.55 -8.82 -25.82
N THR A 280 -7.43 -7.86 -25.62
CA THR A 280 -7.13 -6.43 -25.76
C THR A 280 -7.85 -5.68 -24.66
N TYR A 281 -7.24 -4.62 -24.16
CA TYR A 281 -7.94 -3.67 -23.31
C TYR A 281 -7.49 -2.24 -23.58
N HIS A 282 -8.37 -1.29 -23.26
CA HIS A 282 -8.17 0.15 -23.40
C HIS A 282 -7.93 0.78 -22.03
N LEU A 283 -6.94 1.64 -21.93
CA LEU A 283 -6.54 2.32 -20.70
C LEU A 283 -6.60 3.84 -20.90
N PRO A 284 -7.31 4.63 -20.07
CA PRO A 284 -7.41 6.10 -20.22
C PRO A 284 -6.16 6.83 -19.68
N PHE A 285 -4.98 6.22 -19.82
CA PHE A 285 -3.69 6.76 -19.42
C PHE A 285 -2.63 6.38 -20.47
N ILE A 286 -1.64 7.26 -20.69
CA ILE A 286 -0.63 7.06 -21.75
C ILE A 286 0.80 6.97 -21.21
N ASP A 287 1.02 7.27 -19.94
CA ASP A 287 2.34 7.19 -19.32
C ASP A 287 2.77 5.75 -19.00
N ASP A 288 4.08 5.52 -18.98
CA ASP A 288 4.63 4.17 -18.81
C ASP A 288 4.32 3.57 -17.43
N ALA A 289 4.28 4.40 -16.38
CA ALA A 289 4.01 3.94 -15.03
C ALA A 289 2.57 3.46 -14.89
N SER A 290 1.60 4.21 -15.44
CA SER A 290 0.19 3.79 -15.48
C SER A 290 0.02 2.52 -16.31
N VAL A 291 0.69 2.42 -17.46
CA VAL A 291 0.65 1.21 -18.28
C VAL A 291 1.17 0.00 -17.51
N GLU A 292 2.31 0.10 -16.84
CA GLU A 292 2.87 -1.02 -16.06
C GLU A 292 2.00 -1.42 -14.87
N CYS A 293 1.45 -0.43 -14.14
CA CYS A 293 0.49 -0.71 -13.07
C CYS A 293 -0.78 -1.38 -13.59
N SER A 294 -1.26 -0.99 -14.79
CA SER A 294 -2.44 -1.61 -15.41
C SER A 294 -2.18 -3.07 -15.80
N ILE A 295 -0.99 -3.41 -16.30
CA ILE A 295 -0.62 -4.78 -16.63
C ILE A 295 -0.59 -5.64 -15.35
N ALA A 296 0.03 -5.13 -14.28
CA ALA A 296 0.06 -5.83 -13.00
C ALA A 296 -1.35 -6.04 -12.42
N ALA A 297 -2.25 -5.06 -12.56
CA ALA A 297 -3.65 -5.19 -12.14
C ALA A 297 -4.42 -6.17 -13.06
N ALA A 298 -4.23 -6.09 -14.38
CA ALA A 298 -4.89 -6.94 -15.36
C ALA A 298 -4.61 -8.43 -15.12
N VAL A 299 -3.33 -8.78 -14.97
CA VAL A 299 -2.93 -10.18 -14.79
C VAL A 299 -3.52 -10.80 -13.51
N VAL A 300 -3.62 -10.02 -12.43
CA VAL A 300 -4.25 -10.47 -11.18
C VAL A 300 -5.77 -10.52 -11.28
N ALA A 301 -6.40 -9.53 -11.94
CA ALA A 301 -7.84 -9.53 -12.16
C ALA A 301 -8.29 -10.73 -12.99
N LEU A 302 -7.58 -11.05 -14.08
CA LEU A 302 -7.82 -12.26 -14.88
C LEU A 302 -7.60 -13.55 -14.08
N TYR A 303 -6.58 -13.59 -13.21
CA TYR A 303 -6.35 -14.74 -12.32
C TYR A 303 -7.51 -14.92 -11.32
N LEU A 304 -8.10 -13.83 -10.83
CA LEU A 304 -9.24 -13.83 -9.91
C LEU A 304 -10.60 -14.00 -10.61
N GLY A 305 -10.61 -14.25 -11.93
CA GLY A 305 -11.79 -14.66 -12.69
C GLY A 305 -12.54 -13.53 -13.40
N VAL A 306 -11.96 -12.33 -13.51
CA VAL A 306 -12.47 -11.31 -14.44
C VAL A 306 -12.28 -11.81 -15.87
N THR A 307 -13.32 -11.77 -16.71
CA THR A 307 -13.19 -12.20 -18.10
C THR A 307 -12.46 -11.16 -18.95
N PRO A 308 -11.88 -11.52 -20.11
CA PRO A 308 -11.23 -10.57 -21.01
C PRO A 308 -12.17 -9.43 -21.45
N GLU A 309 -13.44 -9.70 -21.67
CA GLU A 309 -14.45 -8.73 -22.08
C GLU A 309 -14.77 -7.75 -20.92
N GLU A 310 -14.94 -8.26 -19.72
CA GLU A 310 -15.12 -7.45 -18.52
C GLU A 310 -13.87 -6.62 -18.21
N LEU A 311 -12.68 -7.19 -18.44
CA LEU A 311 -11.43 -6.49 -18.23
C LEU A 311 -11.34 -5.25 -19.11
N ASP A 312 -11.64 -5.34 -20.42
CA ASP A 312 -11.61 -4.20 -21.34
C ASP A 312 -12.58 -3.09 -20.91
N VAL A 313 -13.82 -3.48 -20.60
CA VAL A 313 -14.84 -2.50 -20.15
C VAL A 313 -14.39 -1.78 -18.89
N ARG A 314 -13.89 -2.51 -17.88
CA ARG A 314 -13.51 -1.93 -16.58
C ARG A 314 -12.21 -1.15 -16.67
N MET A 315 -11.23 -1.61 -17.48
CA MET A 315 -9.97 -0.89 -17.70
C MET A 315 -10.18 0.46 -18.37
N SER A 316 -11.12 0.56 -19.32
CA SER A 316 -11.46 1.82 -19.98
C SER A 316 -12.13 2.85 -19.05
N GLN A 317 -12.65 2.41 -17.91
CA GLN A 317 -13.33 3.22 -16.91
C GLN A 317 -12.48 3.51 -15.68
N LEU A 318 -11.19 3.12 -15.66
CA LEU A 318 -10.33 3.35 -14.53
C LEU A 318 -10.17 4.84 -14.21
N GLU A 319 -10.37 5.16 -12.95
CA GLU A 319 -10.20 6.52 -12.44
C GLU A 319 -8.77 6.77 -11.95
N PRO A 320 -8.28 8.03 -12.06
CA PRO A 320 -7.02 8.43 -11.44
C PRO A 320 -7.02 8.21 -9.93
N VAL A 321 -5.87 7.88 -9.39
CA VAL A 321 -5.68 7.73 -7.94
C VAL A 321 -5.24 9.07 -7.34
N ALA A 322 -5.94 9.54 -6.31
CA ALA A 322 -5.64 10.81 -5.66
C ALA A 322 -4.17 10.93 -5.22
N MET A 323 -3.54 12.09 -5.46
CA MET A 323 -2.13 12.38 -5.16
C MET A 323 -1.13 11.43 -5.84
N ARG A 324 -1.55 10.76 -6.95
CA ARG A 324 -0.73 9.88 -7.78
C ARG A 324 -0.92 10.26 -9.23
N LEU A 325 -0.07 11.15 -9.74
CA LEU A 325 -0.20 11.76 -11.08
C LEU A 325 -1.60 12.36 -11.33
N GLU A 326 -2.27 12.80 -10.26
CA GLU A 326 -3.62 13.34 -10.30
C GLU A 326 -3.65 14.67 -11.05
N VAL A 327 -4.47 14.76 -12.07
CA VAL A 327 -4.58 15.98 -12.89
C VAL A 327 -5.77 16.79 -12.44
N LYS A 328 -5.55 18.08 -12.20
CA LYS A 328 -6.59 19.06 -11.84
C LYS A 328 -6.48 20.30 -12.72
N GLU A 329 -7.60 20.88 -13.05
CA GLU A 329 -7.63 22.22 -13.63
C GLU A 329 -7.48 23.26 -12.53
N GLY A 330 -6.51 24.13 -12.70
CA GLY A 330 -6.28 25.27 -11.82
C GLY A 330 -6.88 26.56 -12.40
N GLN A 331 -6.69 27.67 -11.70
CA GLN A 331 -7.13 28.99 -12.17
C GLN A 331 -6.33 29.43 -13.41
N HIS A 332 -6.92 30.31 -14.23
CA HIS A 332 -6.31 30.88 -15.42
C HIS A 332 -5.85 29.85 -16.48
N GLY A 333 -6.53 28.70 -16.56
CA GLY A 333 -6.23 27.67 -17.54
C GLY A 333 -4.91 26.91 -17.29
N CYS A 334 -4.37 26.95 -16.06
CA CYS A 334 -3.25 26.11 -15.71
C CYS A 334 -3.71 24.70 -15.38
N THR A 335 -2.86 23.72 -15.69
CA THR A 335 -3.06 22.33 -15.31
C THR A 335 -2.13 22.01 -14.15
N ILE A 336 -2.68 21.44 -13.07
CA ILE A 336 -1.93 20.99 -11.89
C ILE A 336 -1.81 19.48 -11.97
N ILE A 337 -0.57 18.98 -11.93
CA ILE A 337 -0.28 17.55 -11.79
C ILE A 337 0.18 17.34 -10.35
N ASN A 338 -0.63 16.65 -9.57
CA ASN A 338 -0.38 16.38 -8.16
C ASN A 338 0.16 14.96 -7.97
N ASP A 339 1.45 14.84 -7.62
CA ASP A 339 2.14 13.60 -7.24
C ASP A 339 2.84 13.76 -5.88
N SER A 340 2.18 14.44 -4.96
CA SER A 340 2.77 14.91 -3.69
C SER A 340 2.77 13.89 -2.55
N TYR A 341 2.33 12.66 -2.80
CA TYR A 341 2.26 11.65 -1.72
C TYR A 341 3.64 11.17 -1.25
N ASN A 342 4.55 10.94 -2.17
CA ASN A 342 5.93 10.54 -1.90
C ASN A 342 6.87 11.28 -2.84
N SER A 343 8.07 11.62 -2.36
CA SER A 343 9.07 12.31 -3.16
C SER A 343 10.36 11.49 -3.18
N ASP A 344 10.66 10.91 -4.33
CA ASP A 344 11.93 10.27 -4.66
C ASP A 344 12.31 10.55 -6.13
N ILE A 345 13.56 10.31 -6.52
CA ILE A 345 14.04 10.63 -7.88
C ILE A 345 13.26 9.88 -8.96
N ASN A 346 12.87 8.63 -8.72
CA ASN A 346 12.15 7.85 -9.73
C ASN A 346 10.72 8.33 -9.88
N SER A 347 10.02 8.63 -8.77
CA SER A 347 8.68 9.24 -8.82
C SER A 347 8.72 10.61 -9.48
N LEU A 348 9.76 11.40 -9.24
CA LEU A 348 9.95 12.67 -9.94
C LEU A 348 10.12 12.49 -11.46
N ASP A 349 10.97 11.55 -11.93
CA ASP A 349 11.12 11.30 -13.38
C ASP A 349 9.82 10.84 -14.01
N ILE A 350 9.06 9.97 -13.32
CA ILE A 350 7.73 9.53 -13.75
C ILE A 350 6.77 10.72 -13.89
N ALA A 351 6.70 11.60 -12.89
CA ALA A 351 5.82 12.75 -12.91
C ALA A 351 6.21 13.76 -14.01
N LEU A 352 7.49 13.99 -14.22
CA LEU A 352 7.99 14.84 -15.29
C LEU A 352 7.79 14.22 -16.68
N ASP A 353 7.92 12.90 -16.82
CA ASP A 353 7.59 12.18 -18.06
C ASP A 353 6.09 12.30 -18.37
N PHE A 354 5.24 12.04 -17.39
CA PHE A 354 3.79 12.20 -17.49
C PHE A 354 3.43 13.61 -17.95
N MET A 355 3.99 14.65 -17.31
CA MET A 355 3.79 16.04 -17.71
C MET A 355 4.22 16.30 -19.17
N SER A 356 5.33 15.71 -19.61
CA SER A 356 5.90 15.95 -20.94
C SER A 356 5.10 15.33 -22.09
N ARG A 357 4.38 14.23 -21.83
CA ARG A 357 3.61 13.48 -22.85
C ARG A 357 2.21 14.02 -23.09
N ARG A 358 1.72 14.95 -22.29
CA ARG A 358 0.36 15.48 -22.42
C ARG A 358 0.25 16.49 -23.59
N PRO A 359 -0.62 16.23 -24.58
CA PRO A 359 -0.77 17.10 -25.77
C PRO A 359 -1.20 18.52 -25.42
N GLU A 360 -2.09 18.67 -24.43
CA GLU A 360 -2.60 19.97 -23.98
C GLU A 360 -1.54 20.85 -23.29
N GLN A 361 -0.34 20.29 -23.06
CA GLN A 361 0.80 21.02 -22.47
C GLN A 361 1.76 21.59 -23.53
N GLN A 362 1.53 21.34 -24.80
CA GLN A 362 2.37 21.91 -25.86
C GLN A 362 2.27 23.46 -25.87
N GLY A 363 3.42 24.11 -25.79
CA GLY A 363 3.52 25.56 -25.72
C GLY A 363 3.25 26.23 -24.38
N LYS A 364 2.86 25.47 -23.34
CA LYS A 364 2.71 25.98 -21.97
C LYS A 364 4.01 25.99 -21.20
N SER A 365 4.18 26.98 -20.30
CA SER A 365 5.30 27.01 -19.35
C SER A 365 5.14 25.90 -18.31
N ARG A 366 6.22 25.17 -18.04
CA ARG A 366 6.27 24.06 -17.06
C ARG A 366 6.93 24.53 -15.77
N THR A 367 6.21 24.45 -14.69
CA THR A 367 6.71 24.81 -13.35
C THR A 367 6.76 23.54 -12.49
N LEU A 368 7.91 23.28 -11.86
CA LEU A 368 8.09 22.22 -10.87
C LEU A 368 8.06 22.82 -9.48
N ILE A 369 7.20 22.27 -8.60
CA ILE A 369 7.19 22.56 -7.15
C ILE A 369 7.59 21.26 -6.47
N LEU A 370 8.77 21.23 -5.89
CA LEU A 370 9.35 20.05 -5.28
C LEU A 370 9.60 20.29 -3.78
N SER A 371 9.22 19.34 -2.94
CA SER A 371 9.67 19.27 -1.54
C SER A 371 11.04 18.61 -1.46
N ASP A 372 11.67 18.64 -0.28
CA ASP A 372 12.89 17.87 -0.06
C ASP A 372 12.69 16.37 -0.32
N ILE A 373 13.71 15.74 -0.89
CA ILE A 373 13.78 14.30 -1.11
C ILE A 373 14.60 13.69 0.02
N TYR A 374 13.95 12.93 0.88
CA TYR A 374 14.58 12.25 2.01
C TYR A 374 14.93 10.80 1.68
N GLN A 375 15.90 10.23 2.40
CA GLN A 375 16.26 8.80 2.34
C GLN A 375 16.65 8.31 0.93
N SER A 376 17.29 9.17 0.14
CA SER A 376 17.73 8.83 -1.22
C SER A 376 18.98 7.93 -1.25
N GLY A 377 19.77 7.90 -0.18
CA GLY A 377 21.10 7.28 -0.13
C GLY A 377 22.18 8.05 -0.90
N MET A 378 21.86 9.24 -1.37
CA MET A 378 22.78 10.11 -2.16
C MET A 378 23.20 11.32 -1.33
N MET A 379 24.40 11.84 -1.59
CA MET A 379 24.82 13.14 -1.05
C MET A 379 23.90 14.24 -1.61
N PRO A 380 23.52 15.26 -0.81
CA PRO A 380 22.58 16.31 -1.25
C PRO A 380 22.99 16.98 -2.55
N GLN A 381 24.26 17.25 -2.75
CA GLN A 381 24.76 17.87 -3.98
C GLN A 381 24.54 16.98 -5.22
N GLU A 382 24.82 15.69 -5.10
CA GLU A 382 24.60 14.72 -6.18
C GLU A 382 23.10 14.54 -6.46
N LEU A 383 22.29 14.44 -5.41
CA LEU A 383 20.85 14.32 -5.49
C LEU A 383 20.24 15.48 -6.29
N TYR A 384 20.52 16.72 -5.87
CA TYR A 384 19.91 17.88 -6.52
C TYR A 384 20.54 18.19 -7.90
N HIS A 385 21.80 17.76 -8.15
CA HIS A 385 22.35 17.78 -9.50
C HIS A 385 21.51 16.90 -10.44
N ARG A 386 21.17 15.69 -10.00
CA ARG A 386 20.34 14.75 -10.76
C ARG A 386 18.89 15.23 -10.94
N VAL A 387 18.33 15.87 -9.93
CA VAL A 387 17.02 16.55 -10.03
C VAL A 387 17.04 17.60 -11.11
N MET A 388 18.10 18.42 -11.16
CA MET A 388 18.26 19.45 -12.19
C MET A 388 18.46 18.87 -13.60
N GLU A 389 19.24 17.79 -13.74
CA GLU A 389 19.37 17.08 -15.03
C GLU A 389 18.00 16.59 -15.54
N LEU A 390 17.18 15.99 -14.67
CA LEU A 390 15.83 15.56 -15.04
C LEU A 390 14.95 16.75 -15.45
N ALA A 391 14.98 17.83 -14.67
CA ALA A 391 14.21 19.04 -14.97
C ALA A 391 14.57 19.64 -16.34
N VAL A 392 15.87 19.75 -16.64
CA VAL A 392 16.36 20.22 -17.95
C VAL A 392 15.96 19.26 -19.07
N LYS A 393 16.16 17.95 -18.90
CA LYS A 393 15.78 16.92 -19.88
C LYS A 393 14.29 16.99 -20.23
N ARG A 394 13.44 17.28 -19.25
CA ARG A 394 11.99 17.38 -19.41
C ARG A 394 11.48 18.80 -19.69
N ARG A 395 12.40 19.73 -19.95
CA ARG A 395 12.11 21.14 -20.33
C ARG A 395 11.24 21.86 -19.28
N VAL A 396 11.58 21.71 -18.02
CA VAL A 396 11.00 22.52 -16.93
C VAL A 396 11.51 23.97 -17.10
N ASN A 397 10.61 24.95 -17.05
CA ASN A 397 10.94 26.36 -17.25
C ASN A 397 11.16 27.11 -15.93
N LYS A 398 10.47 26.67 -14.86
CA LYS A 398 10.54 27.26 -13.52
C LYS A 398 10.65 26.17 -12.47
N PHE A 399 11.44 26.47 -11.44
CA PHE A 399 11.69 25.57 -10.31
C PHE A 399 11.37 26.31 -9.02
#